data_cee274be86ebcb01759b6329ba44ab40
#
_entry.id   cee274be86ebcb01759b6329ba44ab40
#
_cell.length_a   1.000
_cell.length_b   1.000
_cell.length_c   1.000
_cell.angle_alpha   90.00
_cell.angle_beta   90.00
_cell.angle_gamma   90.00
#
_symmetry.space_group_name_H-M   'P 1'
#
loop_
_entity.id
_entity.type
_entity.pdbx_description
1 polymer ?
#
loop_
_entity_poly.entity_id
_entity_poly.type
_entity_poly.pdbx_seq_one_letter_code
_entity_poly.pdbx_strand_id
1 'polypeptide(L)'
;MDLHSSDLFLSAVTIAEIADGIAKAKREGAKRKTADLSAWLRTVLHLYGDRVLPFDGPTAEIAGVLADLARGRGHSPSFADIAIAATARRHELTILSRNIRHFAPVEVAVTDPFQNLPPGK
;
A
#
# COMPACT_ATOMS: atom_id res chain seq x y z
N MET A 1 -1.14 -1.42 -19.20
CA MET A 1 -0.65 -2.70 -18.66
C MET A 1 -1.77 -3.42 -17.92
N ASP A 2 -2.02 -4.63 -18.31
CA ASP A 2 -3.06 -5.43 -17.66
C ASP A 2 -2.47 -6.17 -16.46
N LEU A 3 -3.08 -5.97 -15.30
CA LEU A 3 -2.67 -6.64 -14.09
C LEU A 3 -3.70 -7.70 -13.72
N HIS A 4 -3.24 -8.90 -13.50
CA HIS A 4 -4.09 -9.99 -13.03
C HIS A 4 -4.08 -10.01 -11.51
N SER A 5 -5.19 -10.41 -10.91
CA SER A 5 -5.28 -10.44 -9.44
C SER A 5 -4.22 -11.32 -8.82
N SER A 6 -3.76 -12.36 -9.54
CA SER A 6 -2.69 -13.23 -9.06
C SER A 6 -1.33 -12.54 -8.96
N ASP A 7 -1.18 -11.38 -9.63
CA ASP A 7 0.09 -10.63 -9.62
C ASP A 7 0.08 -9.49 -8.60
N LEU A 8 -1.04 -9.30 -7.90
CA LEU A 8 -1.21 -8.18 -6.98
C LEU A 8 -1.14 -8.66 -5.53
N PHE A 9 -0.37 -7.94 -4.74
CA PHE A 9 -0.17 -8.23 -3.32
C PHE A 9 -0.31 -6.95 -2.51
N LEU A 10 -0.56 -7.08 -1.22
CA LEU A 10 -0.70 -5.96 -0.31
C LEU A 10 0.34 -6.03 0.79
N SER A 11 0.83 -4.88 1.21
CA SER A 11 1.65 -4.79 2.40
C SER A 11 0.75 -4.81 3.64
N ALA A 12 1.19 -5.47 4.70
CA ALA A 12 0.51 -5.40 5.99
C ALA A 12 0.41 -3.95 6.48
N VAL A 13 1.38 -3.11 6.12
CA VAL A 13 1.36 -1.68 6.46
C VAL A 13 0.21 -0.97 5.77
N THR A 14 -0.12 -1.35 4.54
CA THR A 14 -1.28 -0.79 3.82
C THR A 14 -2.57 -1.10 4.58
N ILE A 15 -2.71 -2.33 5.07
CA ILE A 15 -3.89 -2.71 5.87
C ILE A 15 -3.98 -1.84 7.12
N ALA A 16 -2.84 -1.63 7.80
CA ALA A 16 -2.80 -0.78 9.00
C ALA A 16 -3.22 0.66 8.68
N GLU A 17 -2.78 1.21 7.56
CA GLU A 17 -3.16 2.57 7.16
C GLU A 17 -4.65 2.68 6.88
N ILE A 18 -5.22 1.69 6.21
CA ILE A 18 -6.65 1.67 5.91
C ILE A 18 -7.44 1.59 7.22
N ALA A 19 -7.04 0.70 8.12
CA ALA A 19 -7.71 0.53 9.42
C ALA A 19 -7.62 1.81 10.25
N ASP A 20 -6.48 2.49 10.21
CA ASP A 20 -6.30 3.78 10.88
C ASP A 20 -7.25 4.82 10.31
N GLY A 21 -7.37 4.89 8.98
CA GLY A 21 -8.30 5.81 8.32
C GLY A 21 -9.75 5.56 8.70
N ILE A 22 -10.14 4.30 8.82
CA ILE A 22 -11.51 3.93 9.24
C ILE A 22 -11.75 4.38 10.68
N ALA A 23 -10.80 4.10 11.58
CA ALA A 23 -10.91 4.49 12.98
C ALA A 23 -11.01 6.00 13.14
N LYS A 24 -10.22 6.74 12.37
CA LYS A 24 -10.23 8.20 12.38
C LYS A 24 -11.59 8.73 11.89
N ALA A 25 -12.09 8.20 10.77
CA ALA A 25 -13.38 8.62 10.22
C ALA A 25 -14.51 8.36 11.22
N LYS A 26 -14.47 7.21 11.89
CA LYS A 26 -15.46 6.87 12.92
C LYS A 26 -15.41 7.85 14.09
N ARG A 27 -14.21 8.16 14.58
CA ARG A 27 -14.01 9.10 15.69
C ARG A 27 -14.52 10.50 15.35
N GLU A 28 -14.36 10.92 14.08
CA GLU A 28 -14.79 12.23 13.61
C GLU A 28 -16.28 12.29 13.25
N GLY A 29 -16.99 11.18 13.39
CA GLY A 29 -18.42 11.13 13.08
C GLY A 29 -18.75 11.08 11.60
N ALA A 30 -17.77 10.80 10.75
CA ALA A 30 -17.99 10.73 9.30
C ALA A 30 -18.57 9.36 8.93
N LYS A 31 -19.88 9.19 9.18
CA LYS A 31 -20.54 7.89 9.07
C LYS A 31 -20.44 7.27 7.67
N ARG A 32 -20.67 8.09 6.64
CA ARG A 32 -20.62 7.57 5.26
C ARG A 32 -19.21 7.16 4.87
N LYS A 33 -18.23 7.99 5.20
CA LYS A 33 -16.82 7.67 4.91
C LYS A 33 -16.40 6.41 5.64
N THR A 34 -16.81 6.27 6.90
CA THR A 34 -16.52 5.05 7.69
C THR A 34 -17.09 3.80 7.01
N ALA A 35 -18.34 3.87 6.58
CA ALA A 35 -19.01 2.75 5.93
C ALA A 35 -18.35 2.42 4.61
N ASP A 36 -18.02 3.43 3.79
CA ASP A 36 -17.41 3.24 2.49
C ASP A 36 -16.00 2.62 2.62
N LEU A 37 -15.19 3.13 3.54
CA LEU A 37 -13.84 2.60 3.76
C LEU A 37 -13.89 1.18 4.32
N SER A 38 -14.84 0.90 5.23
CA SER A 38 -14.99 -0.44 5.79
C SER A 38 -15.39 -1.46 4.72
N ALA A 39 -16.32 -1.07 3.85
CA ALA A 39 -16.77 -1.92 2.76
C ALA A 39 -15.62 -2.18 1.77
N TRP A 40 -14.85 -1.14 1.47
CA TRP A 40 -13.71 -1.26 0.57
C TRP A 40 -12.63 -2.20 1.15
N LEU A 41 -12.36 -2.07 2.45
CA LEU A 41 -11.37 -2.95 3.11
C LEU A 41 -11.83 -4.40 3.06
N ARG A 42 -13.12 -4.66 3.31
CA ARG A 42 -13.64 -6.02 3.23
C ARG A 42 -13.46 -6.61 1.82
N THR A 43 -13.73 -5.80 0.81
CA THR A 43 -13.55 -6.21 -0.59
C THR A 43 -12.08 -6.54 -0.87
N VAL A 44 -11.17 -5.66 -0.43
CA VAL A 44 -9.73 -5.86 -0.63
C VAL A 44 -9.27 -7.15 0.07
N LEU A 45 -9.68 -7.36 1.31
CA LEU A 45 -9.29 -8.56 2.05
C LEU A 45 -9.89 -9.83 1.46
N HIS A 46 -11.10 -9.72 0.90
CA HIS A 46 -11.71 -10.86 0.22
C HIS A 46 -10.92 -11.25 -1.03
N LEU A 47 -10.48 -10.25 -1.81
CA LEU A 47 -9.77 -10.49 -3.07
C LEU A 47 -8.31 -10.85 -2.86
N TYR A 48 -7.67 -10.24 -1.86
CA TYR A 48 -6.20 -10.31 -1.70
C TYR A 48 -5.74 -10.81 -0.33
N GLY A 49 -6.65 -11.27 0.53
CA GLY A 49 -6.29 -11.67 1.89
C GLY A 49 -5.15 -12.67 1.98
N ASP A 50 -5.07 -13.60 1.02
CA ASP A 50 -4.00 -14.58 0.96
C ASP A 50 -2.68 -14.01 0.46
N ARG A 51 -2.68 -12.75 0.07
CA ARG A 51 -1.52 -12.08 -0.54
C ARG A 51 -1.10 -10.86 0.25
N VAL A 52 -1.39 -10.83 1.54
CA VAL A 52 -0.92 -9.77 2.42
C VAL A 52 0.48 -10.15 2.89
N LEU A 53 1.44 -9.30 2.58
CA LEU A 53 2.85 -9.56 2.87
C LEU A 53 3.28 -8.83 4.14
N PRO A 54 4.04 -9.50 5.01
CA PRO A 54 4.45 -8.91 6.29
C PRO A 54 5.56 -7.87 6.10
N PHE A 55 5.69 -7.00 7.10
CA PHE A 55 6.84 -6.12 7.22
C PHE A 55 7.80 -6.76 8.22
N ASP A 56 8.66 -7.63 7.73
CA ASP A 56 9.59 -8.41 8.56
C ASP A 56 11.00 -7.80 8.55
N GLY A 57 11.96 -8.50 9.19
CA GLY A 57 13.32 -8.03 9.30
C GLY A 57 14.00 -7.72 7.96
N PRO A 58 14.01 -8.66 7.01
CA PRO A 58 14.61 -8.40 5.71
C PRO A 58 13.95 -7.23 4.97
N THR A 59 12.63 -7.08 5.08
CA THR A 59 11.91 -5.96 4.49
C THR A 59 12.33 -4.65 5.17
N ALA A 60 12.51 -4.68 6.48
CA ALA A 60 12.93 -3.49 7.23
C ALA A 60 14.32 -3.01 6.80
N GLU A 61 15.23 -3.93 6.49
CA GLU A 61 16.56 -3.56 6.00
C GLU A 61 16.46 -2.84 4.66
N ILE A 62 15.61 -3.35 3.76
CA ILE A 62 15.37 -2.69 2.48
C ILE A 62 14.76 -1.31 2.69
N ALA A 63 13.84 -1.20 3.65
CA ALA A 63 13.21 0.08 3.97
C ALA A 63 14.24 1.14 4.38
N GLY A 64 15.23 0.75 5.18
CA GLY A 64 16.30 1.65 5.58
C GLY A 64 17.08 2.17 4.38
N VAL A 65 17.42 1.28 3.44
CA VAL A 65 18.14 1.66 2.23
C VAL A 65 17.31 2.59 1.37
N LEU A 66 16.02 2.30 1.20
CA LEU A 66 15.13 3.14 0.38
C LEU A 66 14.92 4.51 1.01
N ALA A 67 14.82 4.57 2.34
CA ALA A 67 14.68 5.84 3.04
C ALA A 67 15.89 6.74 2.80
N ASP A 68 17.09 6.17 2.85
CA ASP A 68 18.31 6.91 2.60
C ASP A 68 18.42 7.35 1.14
N LEU A 69 18.02 6.47 0.23
CA LEU A 69 17.99 6.80 -1.19
C LEU A 69 17.09 8.02 -1.46
N ALA A 70 15.90 8.01 -0.90
CA ALA A 70 14.97 9.13 -1.05
C ALA A 70 15.53 10.42 -0.45
N ARG A 71 16.14 10.31 0.72
CA ARG A 71 16.77 11.45 1.41
C ARG A 71 17.89 12.04 0.56
N GLY A 72 18.70 11.19 -0.06
CA GLY A 72 19.77 11.62 -0.94
C GLY A 72 19.28 12.37 -2.17
N ARG A 73 18.01 12.17 -2.54
CA ARG A 73 17.36 12.88 -3.64
C ARG A 73 16.53 14.07 -3.17
N GLY A 74 16.67 14.45 -1.88
CA GLY A 74 15.97 15.60 -1.33
C GLY A 74 14.52 15.36 -0.96
N HIS A 75 14.13 14.10 -0.76
CA HIS A 75 12.75 13.74 -0.42
C HIS A 75 12.67 13.15 0.99
N SER A 76 11.49 13.27 1.58
CA SER A 76 11.22 12.72 2.92
C SER A 76 9.87 12.00 2.94
N PRO A 77 9.75 10.86 2.25
CA PRO A 77 8.49 10.10 2.26
C PRO A 77 8.18 9.59 3.67
N SER A 78 6.90 9.34 3.92
CA SER A 78 6.49 8.82 5.21
C SER A 78 7.05 7.42 5.44
N PHE A 79 7.12 7.01 6.71
CA PHE A 79 7.55 5.65 7.03
C PHE A 79 6.65 4.61 6.34
N ALA A 80 5.33 4.85 6.33
CA ALA A 80 4.39 3.93 5.70
C ALA A 80 4.70 3.76 4.21
N ASP A 81 4.96 4.85 3.49
CA ASP A 81 5.30 4.77 2.07
C ASP A 81 6.58 3.98 1.84
N ILE A 82 7.59 4.22 2.68
CA ILE A 82 8.86 3.49 2.60
C ILE A 82 8.66 1.99 2.89
N ALA A 83 7.86 1.67 3.90
CA ALA A 83 7.59 0.28 4.26
C ALA A 83 6.86 -0.47 3.14
N ILE A 84 5.90 0.19 2.50
CA ILE A 84 5.16 -0.39 1.38
C ILE A 84 6.10 -0.60 0.19
N ALA A 85 6.93 0.39 -0.12
CA ALA A 85 7.90 0.30 -1.21
C ALA A 85 8.91 -0.83 -0.96
N ALA A 86 9.38 -0.97 0.27
CA ALA A 86 10.32 -2.02 0.64
C ALA A 86 9.71 -3.41 0.47
N THR A 87 8.43 -3.56 0.83
CA THR A 87 7.71 -4.81 0.67
C THR A 87 7.62 -5.18 -0.81
N ALA A 88 7.28 -4.21 -1.65
CA ALA A 88 7.19 -4.43 -3.09
C ALA A 88 8.56 -4.81 -3.68
N ARG A 89 9.62 -4.11 -3.27
CA ARG A 89 10.96 -4.39 -3.77
C ARG A 89 11.44 -5.78 -3.38
N ARG A 90 11.20 -6.16 -2.11
CA ARG A 90 11.62 -7.47 -1.61
C ARG A 90 11.02 -8.61 -2.43
N HIS A 91 9.77 -8.46 -2.85
CA HIS A 91 9.03 -9.50 -3.56
C HIS A 91 8.91 -9.23 -5.05
N GLU A 92 9.54 -8.17 -5.56
CA GLU A 92 9.48 -7.76 -6.97
C GLU A 92 8.04 -7.60 -7.46
N LEU A 93 7.25 -6.87 -6.67
CA LEU A 93 5.82 -6.69 -6.90
C LEU A 93 5.48 -5.25 -7.24
N THR A 94 4.30 -5.06 -7.83
CA THR A 94 3.76 -3.73 -8.11
C THR A 94 2.96 -3.24 -6.90
N ILE A 95 3.21 -2.00 -6.47
CA ILE A 95 2.51 -1.41 -5.34
C ILE A 95 1.09 -1.02 -5.73
N LEU A 96 0.11 -1.41 -4.91
CA LEU A 96 -1.25 -0.89 -4.99
C LEU A 96 -1.33 0.35 -4.11
N SER A 97 -1.47 1.53 -4.71
CA SER A 97 -1.55 2.77 -3.95
C SER A 97 -2.24 3.86 -4.74
N ARG A 98 -3.01 4.69 -4.04
CA ARG A 98 -3.59 5.90 -4.62
C ARG A 98 -2.58 7.04 -4.67
N ASN A 99 -1.46 6.90 -3.97
CA ASN A 99 -0.43 7.94 -3.85
C ASN A 99 0.80 7.59 -4.69
N ILE A 100 0.57 7.33 -5.98
CA ILE A 100 1.62 6.87 -6.90
C ILE A 100 2.86 7.76 -6.87
N ARG A 101 2.68 9.07 -6.88
CA ARG A 101 3.81 10.02 -6.91
C ARG A 101 4.69 9.96 -5.66
N HIS A 102 4.16 9.45 -4.54
CA HIS A 102 4.94 9.32 -3.32
C HIS A 102 6.06 8.28 -3.46
N PHE A 103 5.92 7.37 -4.43
CA PHE A 103 6.88 6.29 -4.61
C PHE A 103 7.90 6.56 -5.71
N ALA A 104 7.74 7.65 -6.48
CA ALA A 104 8.69 8.01 -7.53
C ALA A 104 10.13 8.11 -7.01
N PRO A 105 10.38 8.72 -5.82
CA PRO A 105 11.75 8.85 -5.32
C PRO A 105 12.44 7.53 -4.98
N VAL A 106 11.72 6.43 -4.87
CA VAL A 106 12.28 5.12 -4.49
C VAL A 106 12.26 4.09 -5.64
N GLU A 107 11.82 4.52 -6.82
CA GLU A 107 11.90 3.72 -8.05
C GLU A 107 11.31 2.31 -7.92
N VAL A 108 10.07 2.23 -7.47
CA VAL A 108 9.35 0.96 -7.41
C VAL A 108 8.12 1.02 -8.34
N ALA A 109 7.68 -0.14 -8.80
CA ALA A 109 6.47 -0.23 -9.63
C ALA A 109 5.24 0.07 -8.78
N VAL A 110 4.38 0.96 -9.27
CA VAL A 110 3.19 1.40 -8.53
C VAL A 110 1.98 1.42 -9.45
N THR A 111 0.83 1.06 -8.92
CA THR A 111 -0.44 1.22 -9.61
C THR A 111 -1.52 1.68 -8.64
N ASP A 112 -2.48 2.47 -9.16
CA ASP A 112 -3.62 2.95 -8.36
C ASP A 112 -4.71 1.88 -8.41
N PRO A 113 -5.10 1.30 -7.26
CA PRO A 113 -6.11 0.24 -7.24
C PRO A 113 -7.50 0.72 -7.67
N PHE A 114 -7.75 2.02 -7.62
CA PHE A 114 -9.04 2.58 -8.05
C PHE A 114 -9.12 2.77 -9.56
N GLN A 115 -7.99 2.74 -10.25
CA GLN A 115 -7.93 2.82 -11.70
C GLN A 115 -7.73 1.46 -12.35
N ASN A 116 -7.09 0.55 -11.63
CA ASN A 116 -6.66 -0.75 -12.17
C ASN A 116 -7.20 -1.91 -11.34
N LEU A 117 -8.46 -1.81 -10.89
CA LEU A 117 -9.08 -2.92 -10.17
C LEU A 117 -9.16 -4.15 -11.08
N PRO A 118 -8.87 -5.35 -10.52
CA PRO A 118 -8.95 -6.57 -11.31
C PRO A 118 -10.34 -6.82 -11.86
N PRO A 119 -10.45 -7.48 -13.01
CA PRO A 119 -11.76 -7.89 -13.53
C PRO A 119 -12.51 -8.77 -12.54
N GLY A 120 -13.82 -8.73 -12.57
CA GLY A 120 -14.65 -9.55 -11.70
C GLY A 120 -15.02 -8.88 -10.40
N LYS A 121 -14.69 -7.64 -10.26
CA LYS A 121 -15.06 -6.83 -9.08
C LYS A 121 -16.55 -6.56 -9.05
#